data_ca89042b2c056582bb1068d4f4e647e1
#
_entry.id   ca89042b2c056582bb1068d4f4e647e1
#
_cell.length_a   1.000
_cell.length_b   1.000
_cell.length_c   1.000
_cell.angle_alpha   90.00
_cell.angle_beta   90.00
_cell.angle_gamma   90.00
#
_symmetry.space_group_name_H-M   'P 1'
#
loop_
_entity.id
_entity.type
_entity.pdbx_description
1 polymer ?
#
loop_
_entity_poly.entity_id
_entity_poly.type
_entity_poly.pdbx_seq_one_letter_code
_entity_poly.pdbx_strand_id
1 'polypeptide(L)'
;NKNYYQNKDIPFIKWGKGNGTHIFCDGRFSEVISKKGNVWKLKDVNKSNEYYLVTDGNGKFAHGNSIKEAKYDLIYKISDRDKSQYKTLDIEKKLPFDRCIEIYRVITGACSTGTKNFINANSIAAKKYSIKDMAKITNGQYGNNDFKQFFNI
;
A
#
# COMPACT_ATOMS: atom_id res chain seq x y z
N ASN A 1 -18.42 14.23 2.03
CA ASN A 1 -17.51 14.77 1.02
C ASN A 1 -16.79 13.67 0.26
N LYS A 2 -17.53 12.97 -0.60
CA LYS A 2 -17.00 11.85 -1.38
C LYS A 2 -15.78 12.24 -2.23
N ASN A 3 -15.76 13.46 -2.76
CA ASN A 3 -14.65 13.91 -3.61
C ASN A 3 -13.34 14.13 -2.86
N TYR A 4 -13.42 14.41 -1.59
CA TYR A 4 -12.24 14.59 -0.76
C TYR A 4 -11.46 13.27 -0.62
N TYR A 5 -12.19 12.17 -0.45
CA TYR A 5 -11.58 10.85 -0.30
C TYR A 5 -11.08 10.25 -1.62
N GLN A 6 -11.65 10.70 -2.74
CA GLN A 6 -11.25 10.21 -4.06
C GLN A 6 -9.98 10.86 -4.59
N ASN A 7 -9.71 12.10 -4.19
CA ASN A 7 -8.63 12.90 -4.74
C ASN A 7 -7.44 13.11 -3.80
N LYS A 8 -7.55 12.65 -2.55
CA LYS A 8 -6.49 12.77 -1.56
C LYS A 8 -6.32 11.45 -0.85
N ASP A 9 -5.08 11.03 -0.78
CA ASP A 9 -4.73 9.76 -0.16
C ASP A 9 -5.00 9.74 1.34
N ILE A 10 -5.05 10.92 2.00
CA ILE A 10 -5.32 11.01 3.42
C ILE A 10 -6.39 12.06 3.72
N PRO A 11 -7.57 11.64 4.14
CA PRO A 11 -8.53 12.54 4.75
C PRO A 11 -8.20 12.75 6.23
N PHE A 12 -7.87 13.99 6.59
CA PHE A 12 -7.73 14.37 7.99
C PHE A 12 -9.10 14.63 8.58
N ILE A 13 -9.43 13.90 9.64
CA ILE A 13 -10.70 14.03 10.33
C ILE A 13 -10.42 14.52 11.75
N LYS A 14 -11.00 15.66 12.13
CA LYS A 14 -11.04 16.06 13.52
C LYS A 14 -12.09 15.24 14.24
N TRP A 15 -11.67 14.56 15.28
CA TRP A 15 -12.54 13.67 16.02
C TRP A 15 -12.39 13.92 17.55
N GLY A 16 -13.49 14.25 18.19
CA GLY A 16 -13.55 14.40 19.64
C GLY A 16 -12.87 15.66 20.17
N LYS A 17 -12.59 15.67 21.47
CA LYS A 17 -11.94 16.77 22.18
C LYS A 17 -10.43 16.57 22.25
N GLY A 18 -9.68 17.64 22.38
CA GLY A 18 -8.22 17.60 22.52
C GLY A 18 -7.50 17.66 21.17
N ASN A 19 -6.47 16.87 20.99
CA ASN A 19 -5.68 16.87 19.76
C ASN A 19 -6.40 16.29 18.56
N GLY A 20 -7.54 15.71 18.75
CA GLY A 20 -8.66 15.33 17.92
C GLY A 20 -8.45 15.06 16.43
N THR A 21 -7.23 14.85 15.96
CA THR A 21 -7.00 14.59 14.55
C THR A 21 -6.80 13.10 14.30
N HIS A 22 -7.58 12.59 13.38
CA HIS A 22 -7.53 11.20 12.95
C HIS A 22 -7.27 11.14 11.45
N ILE A 23 -6.72 10.03 11.01
CA ILE A 23 -6.45 9.76 9.60
C ILE A 23 -7.10 8.44 9.24
N PHE A 24 -7.78 8.43 8.09
CA PHE A 24 -8.22 7.19 7.45
C PHE A 24 -7.43 7.02 6.14
N CYS A 25 -6.57 6.01 6.09
CA CYS A 25 -5.72 5.76 4.94
C CYS A 25 -5.54 4.27 4.75
N ASP A 26 -5.73 3.78 3.53
CA ASP A 26 -5.62 2.36 3.17
C ASP A 26 -6.48 1.45 4.07
N GLY A 27 -7.70 1.90 4.39
CA GLY A 27 -8.62 1.16 5.25
C GLY A 27 -8.27 1.17 6.73
N ARG A 28 -7.27 1.95 7.14
CA ARG A 28 -6.76 2.02 8.50
C ARG A 28 -7.15 3.35 9.13
N PHE A 29 -7.90 3.28 10.24
CA PHE A 29 -8.33 4.45 11.00
C PHE A 29 -7.42 4.63 12.20
N SER A 30 -6.73 5.76 12.26
CA SER A 30 -5.68 6.01 13.25
C SER A 30 -5.76 7.39 13.85
N GLU A 31 -5.33 7.48 15.10
CA GLU A 31 -5.12 8.74 15.81
C GLU A 31 -3.74 9.29 15.50
N VAL A 32 -3.65 10.58 15.22
CA VAL A 32 -2.37 11.26 15.04
C VAL A 32 -1.74 11.54 16.40
N ILE A 33 -0.62 10.91 16.69
CA ILE A 33 0.16 11.15 17.90
C ILE A 33 1.02 12.40 17.72
N SER A 34 1.73 12.49 16.59
CA SER A 34 2.55 13.65 16.25
C SER A 34 2.71 13.77 14.75
N LYS A 35 2.99 14.99 14.32
CA LYS A 35 3.34 15.27 12.91
C LYS A 35 4.55 16.18 12.91
N LYS A 36 5.56 15.83 12.13
CA LYS A 36 6.77 16.64 11.93
C LYS A 36 7.14 16.64 10.45
N GLY A 37 6.90 17.79 9.80
CA GLY A 37 7.10 17.87 8.35
C GLY A 37 6.17 16.90 7.61
N ASN A 38 6.76 16.06 6.79
CA ASN A 38 6.03 15.05 6.01
C ASN A 38 5.96 13.68 6.69
N VAL A 39 6.15 13.64 8.00
CA VAL A 39 6.15 12.40 8.78
C VAL A 39 5.10 12.49 9.89
N TRP A 40 4.21 11.49 9.91
CA TRP A 40 3.23 11.32 10.99
C TRP A 40 3.57 10.10 11.81
N LYS A 41 3.46 10.23 13.13
CA LYS A 41 3.40 9.09 14.04
C LYS A 41 1.95 8.84 14.38
N LEU A 42 1.49 7.64 14.12
CA LEU A 42 0.09 7.25 14.22
C LEU A 42 -0.09 6.08 15.18
N LYS A 43 -1.29 5.99 15.73
CA LYS A 43 -1.73 4.85 16.54
C LYS A 43 -3.09 4.38 16.04
N ASP A 44 -3.23 3.09 15.79
CA ASP A 44 -4.53 2.52 15.44
C ASP A 44 -5.55 2.79 16.53
N VAL A 45 -6.76 3.20 16.14
CA VAL A 45 -7.84 3.47 17.10
C VAL A 45 -8.16 2.20 17.88
N ASN A 46 -8.28 2.33 19.20
CA ASN A 46 -8.54 1.23 20.14
C ASN A 46 -7.46 0.14 20.20
N LYS A 47 -6.25 0.48 19.75
CA LYS A 47 -5.09 -0.43 19.82
C LYS A 47 -3.88 0.33 20.37
N SER A 48 -2.88 -0.41 20.81
CA SER A 48 -1.61 0.17 21.26
C SER A 48 -0.56 0.25 20.15
N ASN A 49 -0.86 -0.26 18.96
CA ASN A 49 0.09 -0.29 17.84
C ASN A 49 0.38 1.11 17.31
N GLU A 50 1.65 1.49 17.33
CA GLU A 50 2.14 2.71 16.70
C GLU A 50 2.82 2.39 15.39
N TYR A 51 2.69 3.30 14.43
CA TYR A 51 3.36 3.18 13.14
C TYR A 51 3.58 4.56 12.54
N TYR A 52 4.27 4.62 11.43
CA TYR A 52 4.61 5.88 10.76
C TYR A 52 3.98 5.94 9.37
N LEU A 53 3.65 7.17 8.98
CA LEU A 53 3.18 7.49 7.65
C LEU A 53 4.03 8.63 7.11
N VAL A 54 4.48 8.52 5.89
CA VAL A 54 5.28 9.55 5.22
C VAL A 54 4.64 9.92 3.89
N THR A 55 4.86 11.16 3.44
CA THR A 55 4.36 11.65 2.16
C THR A 55 5.45 12.36 1.37
N ASP A 56 5.31 12.36 0.04
CA ASP A 56 6.12 13.18 -0.86
C ASP A 56 5.58 14.61 -1.03
N GLY A 57 4.42 14.90 -0.43
CA GLY A 57 3.73 16.18 -0.60
C GLY A 57 2.91 16.30 -1.89
N ASN A 58 2.91 15.27 -2.74
CA ASN A 58 2.24 15.26 -4.05
C ASN A 58 1.16 14.18 -4.15
N GLY A 59 0.60 13.76 -3.03
CA GLY A 59 -0.48 12.79 -3.00
C GLY A 59 -0.04 11.34 -2.87
N LYS A 60 1.26 11.08 -2.68
CA LYS A 60 1.76 9.73 -2.42
C LYS A 60 2.12 9.55 -0.96
N PHE A 61 1.77 8.41 -0.41
CA PHE A 61 1.95 8.07 1.00
C PHE A 61 2.44 6.64 1.15
N ALA A 62 3.21 6.38 2.20
CA ALA A 62 3.62 5.03 2.55
C ALA A 62 3.67 4.86 4.06
N HIS A 63 3.33 3.66 4.51
CA HIS A 63 3.36 3.25 5.92
C HIS A 63 4.62 2.47 6.23
N GLY A 64 5.00 2.47 7.50
CA GLY A 64 6.05 1.59 7.98
C GLY A 64 6.03 1.50 9.49
N ASN A 65 6.64 0.45 10.03
CA ASN A 65 6.82 0.29 11.47
C ASN A 65 7.93 1.20 12.02
N SER A 66 8.73 1.76 11.13
CA SER A 66 9.73 2.78 11.42
C SER A 66 9.69 3.86 10.35
N ILE A 67 10.24 5.02 10.66
CA ILE A 67 10.38 6.12 9.68
C ILE A 67 11.21 5.67 8.49
N LYS A 68 12.30 4.93 8.76
CA LYS A 68 13.18 4.40 7.71
C LYS A 68 12.44 3.48 6.75
N GLU A 69 11.65 2.56 7.27
CA GLU A 69 10.83 1.64 6.49
C GLU A 69 9.81 2.40 5.65
N ALA A 70 9.08 3.34 6.25
CA ALA A 70 8.08 4.15 5.56
C ALA A 70 8.71 4.98 4.42
N LYS A 71 9.86 5.61 4.67
CA LYS A 71 10.59 6.36 3.64
C LYS A 71 11.08 5.48 2.51
N TYR A 72 11.60 4.31 2.83
CA TYR A 72 12.04 3.33 1.83
C TYR A 72 10.89 2.93 0.91
N ASP A 73 9.74 2.58 1.48
CA ASP A 73 8.56 2.19 0.71
C ASP A 73 7.98 3.36 -0.10
N LEU A 74 8.06 4.59 0.41
CA LEU A 74 7.66 5.76 -0.35
C LEU A 74 8.55 5.96 -1.59
N ILE A 75 9.86 5.89 -1.44
CA ILE A 75 10.82 5.98 -2.55
C ILE A 75 10.52 4.87 -3.57
N TYR A 76 10.30 3.67 -3.11
CA TYR A 76 9.93 2.54 -3.97
C TYR A 76 8.66 2.83 -4.76
N LYS A 77 7.64 3.37 -4.11
CA LYS A 77 6.32 3.66 -4.70
C LYS A 77 6.41 4.73 -5.80
N ILE A 78 7.22 5.78 -5.60
CA ILE A 78 7.34 6.90 -6.53
C ILE A 78 8.43 6.70 -7.58
N SER A 79 9.31 5.71 -7.41
CA SER A 79 10.43 5.46 -8.32
C SER A 79 9.96 4.91 -9.66
N ASP A 80 10.72 5.24 -10.69
CA ASP A 80 10.58 4.60 -12.00
C ASP A 80 11.29 3.24 -11.98
N ARG A 81 10.53 2.20 -11.67
CA ARG A 81 11.06 0.85 -11.53
C ARG A 81 11.14 0.16 -12.90
N ASP A 82 12.25 -0.54 -13.15
CA ASP A 82 12.42 -1.30 -14.39
C ASP A 82 11.49 -2.53 -14.40
N LYS A 83 10.51 -2.48 -15.28
CA LYS A 83 9.50 -3.54 -15.46
C LYS A 83 9.77 -4.41 -16.68
N SER A 84 10.80 -4.08 -17.46
CA SER A 84 11.02 -4.69 -18.77
C SER A 84 11.18 -6.21 -18.73
N GLN A 85 11.80 -6.73 -17.67
CA GLN A 85 12.02 -8.17 -17.50
C GLN A 85 10.71 -8.97 -17.34
N TYR A 86 9.60 -8.31 -17.00
CA TYR A 86 8.32 -9.00 -16.76
C TYR A 86 7.39 -9.00 -17.95
N LYS A 87 7.69 -8.25 -19.02
CA LYS A 87 6.81 -8.12 -20.18
C LYS A 87 6.55 -9.41 -20.92
N THR A 88 7.50 -10.31 -20.90
CA THR A 88 7.45 -11.59 -21.65
C THR A 88 7.10 -12.79 -20.79
N LEU A 89 6.71 -12.57 -19.52
CA LEU A 89 6.32 -13.67 -18.65
C LEU A 89 5.04 -14.34 -19.13
N ASP A 90 5.03 -15.67 -19.02
CA ASP A 90 3.83 -16.47 -19.25
C ASP A 90 2.84 -16.23 -18.11
N ILE A 91 1.71 -15.63 -18.44
CA ILE A 91 0.70 -15.26 -17.43
C ILE A 91 -0.02 -16.45 -16.81
N GLU A 92 0.12 -17.65 -17.37
CA GLU A 92 -0.51 -18.87 -16.87
C GLU A 92 0.44 -19.74 -16.06
N LYS A 93 1.74 -19.45 -16.11
CA LYS A 93 2.74 -20.19 -15.36
C LYS A 93 2.65 -19.88 -13.86
N LYS A 94 2.61 -20.93 -13.04
CA LYS A 94 2.64 -20.80 -11.58
C LYS A 94 4.04 -20.41 -11.12
N LEU A 95 4.11 -19.36 -10.30
CA LEU A 95 5.35 -18.80 -9.77
C LEU A 95 5.41 -18.94 -8.25
N PRO A 96 6.61 -19.06 -7.67
CA PRO A 96 6.75 -19.06 -6.21
C PRO A 96 6.13 -17.82 -5.57
N PHE A 97 5.65 -17.94 -4.35
CA PHE A 97 4.94 -16.87 -3.64
C PHE A 97 5.76 -15.59 -3.53
N ASP A 98 7.03 -15.71 -3.15
CA ASP A 98 7.92 -14.53 -3.02
C ASP A 98 8.12 -13.82 -4.37
N ARG A 99 8.18 -14.59 -5.45
CA ARG A 99 8.29 -14.05 -6.80
C ARG A 99 7.01 -13.30 -7.19
N CYS A 100 5.86 -13.83 -6.82
CA CYS A 100 4.57 -13.17 -7.05
C CYS A 100 4.51 -11.80 -6.35
N ILE A 101 4.92 -11.74 -5.10
CA ILE A 101 4.98 -10.50 -4.31
C ILE A 101 5.92 -9.49 -4.98
N GLU A 102 7.11 -9.92 -5.35
CA GLU A 102 8.10 -9.08 -6.03
C GLU A 102 7.54 -8.47 -7.32
N ILE A 103 6.97 -9.30 -8.19
CA ILE A 103 6.41 -8.86 -9.48
C ILE A 103 5.29 -7.84 -9.25
N TYR A 104 4.37 -8.15 -8.36
CA TYR A 104 3.26 -7.23 -8.08
C TYR A 104 3.77 -5.88 -7.57
N ARG A 105 4.69 -5.89 -6.61
CA ARG A 105 5.25 -4.67 -6.06
C ARG A 105 6.03 -3.85 -7.08
N VAL A 106 6.83 -4.49 -7.91
CA VAL A 106 7.61 -3.78 -8.94
C VAL A 106 6.68 -3.10 -9.95
N ILE A 107 5.64 -3.79 -10.39
CA ILE A 107 4.71 -3.23 -11.38
C ILE A 107 3.82 -2.14 -10.81
N THR A 108 3.31 -2.32 -9.60
CA THR A 108 2.33 -1.41 -9.01
C THR A 108 2.92 -0.35 -8.08
N GLY A 109 4.09 -0.60 -7.53
CA GLY A 109 4.66 0.23 -6.46
C GLY A 109 4.02 0.00 -5.10
N ALA A 110 3.24 -1.06 -4.93
CA ALA A 110 2.60 -1.38 -3.65
C ALA A 110 3.61 -1.44 -2.51
N CYS A 111 3.30 -0.80 -1.39
CA CYS A 111 4.21 -0.77 -0.25
C CYS A 111 4.28 -2.12 0.46
N SER A 112 5.40 -2.37 1.12
CA SER A 112 5.65 -3.63 1.83
C SER A 112 4.60 -3.90 2.91
N THR A 113 4.32 -2.91 3.74
CA THR A 113 3.34 -3.02 4.83
C THR A 113 1.93 -3.28 4.29
N GLY A 114 1.50 -2.53 3.28
CA GLY A 114 0.19 -2.71 2.66
C GLY A 114 0.04 -4.10 2.03
N THR A 115 1.08 -4.59 1.39
CA THR A 115 1.10 -5.93 0.81
C THR A 115 0.95 -7.01 1.88
N LYS A 116 1.70 -6.92 2.97
CA LYS A 116 1.58 -7.86 4.10
C LYS A 116 0.19 -7.81 4.73
N ASN A 117 -0.35 -6.62 4.94
CA ASN A 117 -1.68 -6.45 5.51
C ASN A 117 -2.76 -7.07 4.62
N PHE A 118 -2.65 -6.90 3.32
CA PHE A 118 -3.56 -7.51 2.35
C PHE A 118 -3.51 -9.04 2.42
N ILE A 119 -2.31 -9.61 2.41
CA ILE A 119 -2.12 -11.06 2.48
C ILE A 119 -2.76 -11.61 3.76
N ASN A 120 -2.50 -10.98 4.90
CA ASN A 120 -3.03 -11.41 6.20
C ASN A 120 -4.55 -11.24 6.28
N ALA A 121 -5.08 -10.10 5.87
CA ALA A 121 -6.51 -9.79 5.95
C ALA A 121 -7.36 -10.72 5.09
N ASN A 122 -6.82 -11.19 3.96
CA ASN A 122 -7.53 -12.05 3.02
C ASN A 122 -7.10 -13.51 3.10
N SER A 123 -6.30 -13.86 4.10
CA SER A 123 -5.81 -15.23 4.34
C SER A 123 -5.22 -15.88 3.08
N ILE A 124 -4.40 -15.12 2.35
CA ILE A 124 -3.77 -15.59 1.12
C ILE A 124 -2.70 -16.62 1.49
N ALA A 125 -2.89 -17.86 1.01
CA ALA A 125 -1.94 -18.94 1.28
C ALA A 125 -0.60 -18.69 0.56
N ALA A 126 0.50 -19.01 1.25
CA ALA A 126 1.86 -18.92 0.69
C ALA A 126 2.12 -20.11 -0.23
N LYS A 127 1.53 -20.07 -1.42
CA LYS A 127 1.68 -21.11 -2.45
C LYS A 127 2.04 -20.46 -3.79
N LYS A 128 2.17 -21.27 -4.84
CA LYS A 128 2.42 -20.76 -6.19
C LYS A 128 1.15 -20.19 -6.81
N TYR A 129 1.30 -19.07 -7.50
CA TYR A 129 0.22 -18.41 -8.25
C TYR A 129 0.70 -18.01 -9.63
N SER A 130 -0.18 -18.07 -10.61
CA SER A 130 0.07 -17.46 -11.90
C SER A 130 -0.22 -15.95 -11.86
N ILE A 131 0.24 -15.22 -12.87
CA ILE A 131 -0.09 -13.79 -13.03
C ILE A 131 -1.61 -13.60 -13.16
N LYS A 132 -2.29 -14.48 -13.89
CA LYS A 132 -3.75 -14.48 -13.96
C LYS A 132 -4.41 -14.65 -12.59
N ASP A 133 -3.91 -15.59 -11.79
CA ASP A 133 -4.40 -15.78 -10.42
C ASP A 133 -4.20 -14.52 -9.57
N MET A 134 -3.02 -13.89 -9.68
CA MET A 134 -2.70 -12.67 -8.94
C MET A 134 -3.66 -11.54 -9.30
N ALA A 135 -3.99 -11.37 -10.57
CA ALA A 135 -4.92 -10.35 -11.03
C ALA A 135 -6.32 -10.53 -10.43
N LYS A 136 -6.77 -11.77 -10.27
CA LYS A 136 -8.06 -12.09 -9.64
C LYS A 136 -8.03 -11.84 -8.13
N ILE A 137 -6.99 -12.33 -7.46
CA ILE A 137 -6.83 -12.22 -6.00
C ILE A 137 -6.76 -10.76 -5.56
N THR A 138 -6.09 -9.90 -6.35
CA THR A 138 -5.87 -8.50 -6.02
C THR A 138 -6.97 -7.57 -6.51
N ASN A 139 -8.07 -8.10 -6.99
CA ASN A 139 -9.18 -7.29 -7.48
C ASN A 139 -9.66 -6.31 -6.39
N GLY A 140 -9.78 -5.02 -6.75
CA GLY A 140 -10.14 -3.96 -5.82
C GLY A 140 -9.00 -3.44 -4.95
N GLN A 141 -7.78 -3.99 -5.07
CA GLN A 141 -6.63 -3.56 -4.31
C GLN A 141 -5.80 -2.51 -5.06
N TYR A 142 -4.91 -1.84 -4.32
CA TYR A 142 -3.99 -0.86 -4.89
C TYR A 142 -3.20 -1.47 -6.05
N GLY A 143 -3.22 -0.78 -7.17
CA GLY A 143 -2.44 -1.16 -8.34
C GLY A 143 -3.02 -2.29 -9.20
N ASN A 144 -4.17 -2.84 -8.84
CA ASN A 144 -4.76 -3.94 -9.60
C ASN A 144 -4.97 -3.57 -11.08
N ASN A 145 -5.47 -2.36 -11.36
CA ASN A 145 -5.67 -1.91 -12.74
C ASN A 145 -4.35 -1.77 -13.49
N ASP A 146 -3.32 -1.21 -12.87
CA ASP A 146 -1.99 -1.09 -13.46
C ASP A 146 -1.37 -2.46 -13.75
N PHE A 147 -1.56 -3.40 -12.82
CA PHE A 147 -1.10 -4.78 -12.98
C PHE A 147 -1.77 -5.46 -14.17
N LYS A 148 -3.09 -5.35 -14.28
CA LYS A 148 -3.84 -5.90 -15.41
C LYS A 148 -3.43 -5.28 -16.75
N GLN A 149 -3.29 -3.95 -16.79
CA GLN A 149 -2.87 -3.25 -18.00
C GLN A 149 -1.49 -3.68 -18.45
N PHE A 150 -0.56 -3.84 -17.52
CA PHE A 150 0.80 -4.26 -17.85
C PHE A 150 0.83 -5.61 -18.58
N PHE A 151 -0.01 -6.55 -18.15
CA PHE A 151 -0.08 -7.90 -18.74
C PHE A 151 -1.19 -8.07 -19.78
N ASN A 152 -1.93 -7.03 -20.09
CA ASN A 152 -3.06 -7.06 -21.04
C ASN A 152 -4.15 -8.09 -20.67
N ILE A 153 -4.54 -8.10 -19.42
CA ILE A 153 -5.56 -9.03 -18.91
C ILE A 153 -6.71 -8.33 -18.19
#